data_26ccec938189df436c47c66073ab432a
#
_entry.id   26ccec938189df436c47c66073ab432a
#
_cell.length_a   1.000
_cell.length_b   1.000
_cell.length_c   1.000
_cell.angle_alpha   90.00
_cell.angle_beta   90.00
_cell.angle_gamma   90.00
#
_symmetry.space_group_name_H-M   'P 1'
#
loop_
_entity.id
_entity.type
_entity.pdbx_description
1 polymer ?
#
loop_
_entity_poly.entity_id
_entity_poly.type
_entity_poly.pdbx_seq_one_letter_code
_entity_poly.pdbx_strand_id
1 'polypeptide(L)'
;WPDRWLPLHRATADPAFLATLPQDTPNPAGAALVAELRERTLDLFDELGVASNQLGRTYRYYANLAPETRALLDALKAALDPQGLMNPGVLGPRERDLSS
;
A
#
# COMPACT_ATOMS: atom_id res chain seq x y z
N TRP A 1 -7.50 2.74 -8.87
CA TRP A 1 -8.63 3.54 -8.39
C TRP A 1 -9.58 2.63 -7.66
N PRO A 2 -10.16 3.05 -6.53
CA PRO A 2 -11.22 2.27 -5.90
C PRO A 2 -12.41 2.23 -6.87
N ASP A 3 -12.97 1.06 -7.05
CA ASP A 3 -14.16 0.83 -7.84
C ASP A 3 -15.45 1.13 -7.07
N ARG A 4 -15.32 1.64 -5.86
CA ARG A 4 -16.42 2.03 -4.98
C ARG A 4 -15.97 3.13 -4.01
N TRP A 5 -16.92 3.87 -3.50
CA TRP A 5 -16.68 4.93 -2.55
C TRP A 5 -16.28 4.38 -1.18
N LEU A 6 -15.35 5.09 -0.55
CA LEU A 6 -15.01 4.80 0.84
C LEU A 6 -16.18 5.18 1.77
N PRO A 7 -16.36 4.48 2.90
CA PRO A 7 -17.38 4.84 3.89
C PRO A 7 -17.30 6.30 4.34
N LEU A 8 -16.10 6.86 4.42
CA LEU A 8 -15.89 8.27 4.74
C LEU A 8 -16.56 9.21 3.72
N HIS A 9 -16.44 8.92 2.42
CA HIS A 9 -17.09 9.74 1.39
C HIS A 9 -18.60 9.78 1.57
N ARG A 10 -19.20 8.63 1.88
CA ARG A 10 -20.66 8.54 2.13
C ARG A 10 -21.10 9.29 3.37
N ALA A 11 -20.23 9.36 4.39
CA ALA A 11 -20.55 10.02 5.66
C ALA A 11 -20.35 11.53 5.64
N THR A 12 -19.43 12.03 4.79
CA THR A 12 -18.97 13.43 4.85
C THR A 12 -19.25 14.26 3.61
N ALA A 13 -19.46 13.64 2.44
CA ALA A 13 -19.72 14.38 1.22
C ALA A 13 -21.19 14.82 1.12
N ASP A 14 -21.43 15.96 0.46
CA ASP A 14 -22.77 16.47 0.19
C ASP A 14 -23.57 15.43 -0.62
N PRO A 15 -24.78 15.04 -0.16
CA PRO A 15 -25.64 14.11 -0.89
C PRO A 15 -25.96 14.54 -2.31
N ALA A 16 -26.12 15.84 -2.57
CA ALA A 16 -26.36 16.36 -3.91
C ALA A 16 -25.15 16.15 -4.82
N PHE A 17 -23.95 16.30 -4.31
CA PHE A 17 -22.70 15.99 -5.04
C PHE A 17 -22.58 14.50 -5.30
N LEU A 18 -22.83 13.64 -4.31
CA LEU A 18 -22.79 12.19 -4.47
C LEU A 18 -23.76 11.70 -5.55
N ALA A 19 -24.92 12.31 -5.66
CA ALA A 19 -25.92 11.98 -6.68
C ALA A 19 -25.44 12.28 -8.13
N THR A 20 -24.45 13.14 -8.31
CA THR A 20 -23.87 13.46 -9.62
C THR A 20 -22.78 12.47 -10.06
N LEU A 21 -22.26 11.66 -9.15
CA LEU A 21 -21.19 10.72 -9.43
C LEU A 21 -21.73 9.40 -10.01
N PRO A 22 -20.89 8.64 -10.74
CA PRO A 22 -21.24 7.29 -11.16
C PRO A 22 -21.66 6.42 -9.97
N GLN A 23 -22.56 5.47 -10.21
CA GLN A 23 -22.97 4.56 -9.15
C GLN A 23 -21.78 3.77 -8.59
N ASP A 24 -21.78 3.64 -7.27
CA ASP A 24 -20.80 2.86 -6.51
C ASP A 24 -21.09 1.36 -6.69
N THR A 25 -20.75 0.84 -7.86
CA THR A 25 -20.98 -0.57 -8.21
C THR A 25 -19.66 -1.35 -8.05
N PRO A 26 -19.59 -2.33 -7.16
CA PRO A 26 -18.40 -3.16 -7.01
C PRO A 26 -18.05 -3.91 -8.30
N ASN A 27 -16.78 -3.86 -8.68
CA ASN A 27 -16.24 -4.63 -9.80
C ASN A 27 -15.06 -5.50 -9.33
N PRO A 28 -15.33 -6.67 -8.72
CA PRO A 28 -14.29 -7.53 -8.18
C PRO A 28 -13.33 -8.07 -9.25
N ALA A 29 -13.81 -8.31 -10.46
CA ALA A 29 -12.97 -8.77 -11.56
C ALA A 29 -11.98 -7.68 -12.00
N GLY A 30 -12.45 -6.44 -12.13
CA GLY A 30 -11.58 -5.30 -12.41
C GLY A 30 -10.57 -5.03 -11.29
N ALA A 31 -11.00 -5.13 -10.05
CA ALA A 31 -10.11 -4.98 -8.89
C ALA A 31 -9.01 -6.05 -8.86
N ALA A 32 -9.36 -7.31 -9.17
CA ALA A 32 -8.37 -8.40 -9.26
C ALA A 32 -7.37 -8.16 -10.39
N LEU A 33 -7.84 -7.75 -11.57
CA LEU A 33 -6.95 -7.42 -12.69
C LEU A 33 -5.99 -6.27 -12.35
N VAL A 34 -6.48 -5.21 -11.73
CA VAL A 34 -5.64 -4.08 -11.28
C VAL A 34 -4.60 -4.53 -10.26
N ALA A 35 -4.96 -5.42 -9.33
CA ALA A 35 -4.02 -5.97 -8.36
C ALA A 35 -2.93 -6.80 -9.07
N GLU A 36 -3.30 -7.66 -10.01
CA GLU A 36 -2.35 -8.46 -10.79
C GLU A 36 -1.39 -7.58 -11.60
N LEU A 37 -1.91 -6.60 -12.34
CA LEU A 37 -1.09 -5.67 -13.13
C LEU A 37 -0.13 -4.87 -12.25
N ARG A 38 -0.56 -4.50 -11.04
CA ARG A 38 0.30 -3.80 -10.08
C ARG A 38 1.45 -4.68 -9.62
N GLU A 39 1.19 -5.93 -9.25
CA GLU A 39 2.26 -6.85 -8.84
C GLU A 39 3.25 -7.09 -9.98
N ARG A 40 2.78 -7.32 -11.21
CA ARG A 40 3.68 -7.46 -12.38
C ARG A 40 4.53 -6.21 -12.65
N THR A 41 3.96 -5.03 -12.43
CA THR A 41 4.70 -3.77 -12.56
C THR A 41 5.78 -3.65 -11.49
N LEU A 42 5.48 -4.06 -10.25
CA LEU A 42 6.46 -4.06 -9.17
C LEU A 42 7.59 -5.08 -9.40
N ASP A 43 7.26 -6.27 -9.93
CA ASP A 43 8.26 -7.27 -10.31
C ASP A 43 9.20 -6.72 -11.39
N LEU A 44 8.66 -6.05 -12.40
CA LEU A 44 9.46 -5.41 -13.44
C LEU A 44 10.36 -4.30 -12.89
N PHE A 45 9.87 -3.52 -11.92
CA PHE A 45 10.68 -2.50 -11.25
C PHE A 45 11.86 -3.13 -10.49
N ASP A 46 11.62 -4.23 -9.80
CA ASP A 46 12.66 -4.97 -9.09
C ASP A 46 13.72 -5.52 -10.07
N GLU A 47 13.30 -6.11 -11.19
CA GLU A 47 14.21 -6.60 -12.26
C GLU A 47 15.06 -5.48 -12.86
N LEU A 48 14.49 -4.29 -13.03
CA LEU A 48 15.19 -3.13 -13.59
C LEU A 48 15.98 -2.34 -12.54
N GLY A 49 15.96 -2.73 -11.28
CA GLY A 49 16.61 -2.01 -10.19
C GLY A 49 16.01 -0.63 -9.91
N VAL A 50 14.74 -0.43 -10.22
CA VAL A 50 14.02 0.83 -10.02
C VAL A 50 13.26 0.77 -8.71
N ALA A 51 13.46 1.75 -7.84
CA ALA A 51 12.69 1.90 -6.61
C ALA A 51 11.55 2.91 -6.77
N SER A 52 10.38 2.60 -6.19
CA SER A 52 9.30 3.57 -6.09
C SER A 52 9.68 4.69 -5.12
N ASN A 53 9.34 5.93 -5.48
CA ASN A 53 9.48 7.08 -4.59
C ASN A 53 8.32 7.21 -3.58
N GLN A 54 7.33 6.35 -3.65
CA GLN A 54 6.20 6.35 -2.73
C GLN A 54 6.39 5.33 -1.61
N LEU A 55 6.13 5.79 -0.40
CA LEU A 55 6.12 4.95 0.79
C LEU A 55 4.68 4.52 1.08
N GLY A 56 4.51 3.27 1.44
CA GLY A 56 3.21 2.74 1.82
C GLY A 56 3.15 1.23 1.70
N ARG A 57 1.99 0.66 1.99
CA ARG A 57 1.81 -0.80 1.99
C ARG A 57 1.80 -1.42 0.60
N THR A 58 1.59 -0.64 -0.45
CA THR A 58 1.53 -1.14 -1.83
C THR A 58 2.91 -1.34 -2.43
N TYR A 59 3.85 -0.47 -2.12
CA TYR A 59 5.17 -0.45 -2.72
C TYR A 59 6.20 -1.20 -1.89
N ARG A 60 7.16 -1.86 -2.54
CA ARG A 60 8.18 -2.71 -1.91
C ARG A 60 9.36 -1.90 -1.39
N TYR A 61 9.09 -0.80 -0.70
CA TYR A 61 10.12 0.10 -0.21
C TYR A 61 11.14 -0.61 0.69
N TYR A 62 10.65 -1.33 1.70
CA TYR A 62 11.52 -2.00 2.68
C TYR A 62 12.39 -3.09 2.03
N ALA A 63 11.82 -3.89 1.12
CA ALA A 63 12.54 -4.96 0.42
C ALA A 63 13.69 -4.44 -0.44
N ASN A 64 13.53 -3.23 -1.00
CA ASN A 64 14.51 -2.60 -1.90
C ASN A 64 15.59 -1.79 -1.17
N LEU A 65 15.55 -1.72 0.16
CA LEU A 65 16.58 -1.06 0.95
C LEU A 65 17.84 -1.94 1.10
N ALA A 66 18.99 -1.28 1.17
CA ALA A 66 20.24 -1.94 1.59
C ALA A 66 20.07 -2.56 2.99
N PRO A 67 20.75 -3.69 3.28
CA PRO A 67 20.61 -4.38 4.56
C PRO A 67 20.91 -3.49 5.77
N GLU A 68 21.89 -2.60 5.67
CA GLU A 68 22.27 -1.67 6.72
C GLU A 68 21.16 -0.64 7.00
N THR A 69 20.52 -0.16 5.94
CA THR A 69 19.39 0.78 6.05
C THR A 69 18.17 0.10 6.66
N ARG A 70 17.92 -1.16 6.31
CA ARG A 70 16.86 -1.96 6.95
C ARG A 70 17.13 -2.12 8.44
N ALA A 71 18.33 -2.52 8.82
CA ALA A 71 18.71 -2.69 10.22
C ALA A 71 18.55 -1.39 11.03
N LEU A 72 18.89 -0.24 10.44
CA LEU A 72 18.68 1.06 11.07
C LEU A 72 17.19 1.36 11.26
N LEU A 73 16.37 1.16 10.25
CA LEU A 73 14.92 1.39 10.33
C LEU A 73 14.25 0.47 11.37
N ASP A 74 14.65 -0.80 11.41
CA ASP A 74 14.14 -1.76 12.39
C ASP A 74 14.51 -1.34 13.82
N ALA A 75 15.74 -0.90 14.04
CA ALA A 75 16.17 -0.41 15.34
C ALA A 75 15.40 0.85 15.76
N LEU A 76 15.22 1.80 14.85
CA LEU A 76 14.41 3.00 15.10
C LEU A 76 12.95 2.64 15.39
N LYS A 77 12.36 1.75 14.60
CA LYS A 77 10.98 1.31 14.78
C LYS A 77 10.80 0.63 16.13
N ALA A 78 11.70 -0.28 16.50
CA ALA A 78 11.66 -0.96 17.79
C ALA A 78 11.82 0.00 18.99
N ALA A 79 12.64 1.04 18.84
CA ALA A 79 12.85 2.03 19.90
C ALA A 79 11.68 2.99 20.08
N LEU A 80 11.09 3.46 18.97
CA LEU A 80 10.05 4.50 18.98
C LEU A 80 8.64 3.94 19.05
N ASP A 81 8.43 2.73 18.57
CA ASP A 81 7.11 2.09 18.48
C ASP A 81 7.20 0.59 18.81
N PRO A 82 7.61 0.24 20.03
CA PRO A 82 7.82 -1.16 20.42
C PRO A 82 6.55 -2.02 20.37
N GLN A 83 5.37 -1.40 20.35
CA GLN A 83 4.08 -2.09 20.25
C GLN A 83 3.54 -2.15 18.80
N GLY A 84 4.23 -1.54 17.84
CA GLY A 84 3.82 -1.55 16.44
C GLY A 84 2.51 -0.81 16.14
N LEU A 85 2.18 0.22 16.91
CA LEU A 85 0.93 0.97 16.79
C LEU A 85 0.97 2.06 15.71
N MET A 86 2.16 2.59 15.42
CA MET A 86 2.35 3.68 14.46
C MET A 86 2.54 3.12 13.04
N ASN A 87 1.57 3.37 12.18
CA ASN A 87 1.60 2.95 10.77
C ASN A 87 2.09 1.50 10.57
N PRO A 88 1.42 0.50 11.15
CA PRO A 88 1.89 -0.88 11.10
C PRO A 88 2.06 -1.36 9.65
N GLY A 89 3.22 -1.94 9.34
CA GLY A 89 3.55 -2.49 8.02
C GLY A 89 3.90 -1.46 6.94
N VAL A 90 4.15 -0.19 7.28
CA VAL A 90 4.52 0.84 6.28
C VAL A 90 6.04 0.92 6.08
N LEU A 91 6.80 0.96 7.15
CA LEU A 91 8.27 1.05 7.12
C LEU A 91 8.95 -0.21 7.66
N GLY A 92 8.31 -1.33 7.59
CA GLY A 92 8.81 -2.61 8.07
C GLY A 92 8.53 -3.74 7.10
N PRO A 93 8.96 -4.95 7.43
CA PRO A 93 8.69 -6.12 6.60
C PRO A 93 7.19 -6.33 6.45
N ARG A 94 6.76 -6.68 5.26
CA ARG A 94 5.40 -7.14 5.03
C ARG A 94 5.27 -8.60 5.47
N GLU A 95 4.06 -9.02 5.78
CA GLU A 95 3.79 -10.44 6.07
C GLU A 95 4.30 -11.38 4.96
N ARG A 96 4.28 -10.94 3.69
CA ARG A 96 4.83 -11.69 2.56
C ARG A 96 6.35 -11.80 2.58
N ASP A 97 7.05 -10.79 3.09
CA ASP A 97 8.51 -10.75 3.14
C ASP A 97 9.06 -11.63 4.27
N LEU A 98 8.20 -12.05 5.21
CA LEU A 98 8.52 -12.93 6.33
C LEU A 98 8.32 -14.42 6.01
N SER A 99 7.71 -14.75 4.87
CA SER A 99 7.36 -16.10 4.45
C SER A 99 8.29 -16.71 3.38
N SER A 100 9.42 -16.09 3.14
CA SER A 100 10.42 -16.55 2.15
C SER A 100 11.63 -17.19 2.79
#